data_341f68fcb956963edb4d7738275de479
#
_entry.id   341f68fcb956963edb4d7738275de479
#
_cell.length_a   1.000
_cell.length_b   1.000
_cell.length_c   1.000
_cell.angle_alpha   90.00
_cell.angle_beta   90.00
_cell.angle_gamma   90.00
#
_symmetry.space_group_name_H-M   'P 1'
#
loop_
_entity.id
_entity.type
_entity.pdbx_description
1 polymer ?
#
loop_
_entity_poly.entity_id
_entity_poly.type
_entity_poly.pdbx_seq_one_letter_code
_entity_poly.pdbx_strand_id
1 'polypeptide(L)'
;MFKDELKEYVASSNLVNMRECGDGIYVLKYKKRVFYDNLWNEYIAECRGSIVDADFNLITYPFTKIYNLGIEKEAPVLAADTKVTAFRKVNGFMVACSWHNGDVLVSTTGSTDSPYVAMAREMMLTHMSWADWQLGFTKSDMDGMTVMFECVHPDDPHIIPEVPGMYVLGYRENEFGSKVGHDKDTLWLLGKVFNCHVPEAVETTVGNLVQATKNVKHEGYVFYTADGVSAKIKSPYYLTSKWVARNPRTDKLVDLKKDIKQNLDEEYYPLVDAIRANIVEYTAMDEQARLAWVREQLA
;
A
#
# COMPACT_ATOMS: atom_id res chain seq x y z
N MET A 1 22.34 -11.96 -12.99
CA MET A 1 23.12 -11.11 -12.04
C MET A 1 22.25 -10.71 -10.87
N PHE A 2 21.29 -9.81 -10.97
CA PHE A 2 20.44 -9.42 -9.83
C PHE A 2 19.63 -10.59 -9.21
N LYS A 3 19.09 -11.50 -10.03
CA LYS A 3 18.37 -12.70 -9.55
C LYS A 3 19.24 -13.55 -8.61
N ASP A 4 20.47 -13.82 -9.01
CA ASP A 4 21.38 -14.69 -8.26
C ASP A 4 21.85 -14.03 -6.95
N GLU A 5 22.12 -12.72 -7.01
CA GLU A 5 22.48 -11.90 -5.85
C GLU A 5 21.32 -11.83 -4.84
N LEU A 6 20.08 -11.61 -5.32
CA LEU A 6 18.89 -11.63 -4.46
C LEU A 6 18.65 -13.01 -3.85
N LYS A 7 18.81 -14.10 -4.62
CA LYS A 7 18.70 -15.48 -4.13
C LYS A 7 19.70 -15.75 -3.02
N GLU A 8 20.96 -15.38 -3.22
CA GLU A 8 22.03 -15.53 -2.22
C GLU A 8 21.74 -14.68 -0.99
N TYR A 9 21.30 -13.41 -1.19
CA TYR A 9 20.92 -12.53 -0.09
C TYR A 9 19.78 -13.09 0.74
N VAL A 10 18.71 -13.61 0.11
CA VAL A 10 17.56 -14.20 0.80
C VAL A 10 17.98 -15.46 1.59
N ALA A 11 18.88 -16.29 1.03
CA ALA A 11 19.36 -17.52 1.68
C ALA A 11 20.25 -17.22 2.90
N SER A 12 21.03 -16.14 2.87
CA SER A 12 21.99 -15.78 3.93
C SER A 12 21.46 -14.77 4.94
N SER A 13 20.43 -14.00 4.59
CA SER A 13 19.93 -12.89 5.42
C SER A 13 18.94 -13.36 6.48
N ASN A 14 19.08 -12.83 7.69
CA ASN A 14 18.08 -12.99 8.74
C ASN A 14 16.97 -11.90 8.70
N LEU A 15 16.95 -11.04 7.67
CA LEU A 15 16.02 -9.91 7.51
C LEU A 15 14.85 -10.21 6.58
N VAL A 16 14.92 -11.29 5.81
CA VAL A 16 13.87 -11.73 4.89
C VAL A 16 13.36 -13.10 5.31
N ASN A 17 12.06 -13.30 5.18
CA ASN A 17 11.43 -14.61 5.27
C ASN A 17 11.09 -15.07 3.85
N MET A 18 11.46 -16.31 3.53
CA MET A 18 10.99 -17.04 2.37
C MET A 18 10.01 -18.10 2.89
N ARG A 19 8.72 -17.92 2.62
CA ARG A 19 7.65 -18.79 3.12
C ARG A 19 7.04 -19.58 1.97
N GLU A 20 7.03 -20.89 2.09
CA GLU A 20 6.31 -21.76 1.16
C GLU A 20 4.79 -21.50 1.26
N CYS A 21 4.13 -21.46 0.11
CA CYS A 21 2.71 -21.19 -0.03
C CYS A 21 1.96 -22.29 -0.81
N GLY A 22 2.50 -23.51 -0.84
CA GLY A 22 1.98 -24.63 -1.63
C GLY A 22 2.55 -24.65 -3.05
N ASP A 23 2.42 -25.80 -3.73
CA ASP A 23 2.78 -25.99 -5.14
C ASP A 23 4.22 -25.60 -5.51
N GLY A 24 5.15 -25.64 -4.54
CA GLY A 24 6.56 -25.27 -4.75
C GLY A 24 6.80 -23.78 -4.99
N ILE A 25 5.88 -22.91 -4.57
CA ILE A 25 6.03 -21.46 -4.65
C ILE A 25 6.29 -20.83 -3.28
N TYR A 26 7.03 -19.75 -3.26
CA TYR A 26 7.53 -19.09 -2.05
C TYR A 26 7.30 -17.59 -2.07
N VAL A 27 6.69 -17.06 -1.01
CA VAL A 27 6.56 -15.62 -0.79
C VAL A 27 7.82 -15.08 -0.09
N LEU A 28 8.38 -14.02 -0.66
CA LEU A 28 9.48 -13.26 -0.07
C LEU A 28 8.93 -12.08 0.70
N LYS A 29 9.23 -12.02 2.00
CA LYS A 29 8.79 -10.90 2.85
C LYS A 29 9.86 -10.47 3.83
N TYR A 30 10.11 -9.15 3.87
CA TYR A 30 10.99 -8.57 4.89
C TYR A 30 10.40 -8.73 6.29
N LYS A 31 11.27 -8.87 7.31
CA LYS A 31 10.86 -8.92 8.72
C LYS A 31 10.56 -7.53 9.26
N LYS A 32 9.68 -7.43 10.25
CA LYS A 32 9.29 -6.17 10.88
C LYS A 32 10.48 -5.31 11.35
N ARG A 33 11.56 -5.98 11.78
CA ARG A 33 12.80 -5.31 12.19
C ARG A 33 13.37 -4.39 11.11
N VAL A 34 13.28 -4.75 9.83
CA VAL A 34 13.73 -3.91 8.71
C VAL A 34 13.06 -2.54 8.74
N PHE A 35 11.75 -2.53 9.03
CA PHE A 35 10.97 -1.30 9.11
C PHE A 35 11.35 -0.45 10.34
N TYR A 36 11.49 -1.08 11.52
CA TYR A 36 11.75 -0.36 12.77
C TYR A 36 13.17 0.18 12.86
N ASP A 37 14.16 -0.58 12.37
CA ASP A 37 15.59 -0.25 12.43
C ASP A 37 16.09 0.43 11.14
N ASN A 38 15.19 0.70 10.19
CA ASN A 38 15.48 1.27 8.87
C ASN A 38 16.62 0.56 8.12
N LEU A 39 16.53 -0.78 8.01
CA LEU A 39 17.54 -1.65 7.42
C LEU A 39 17.25 -1.94 5.93
N TRP A 40 16.72 -0.97 5.21
CA TRP A 40 16.41 -1.12 3.79
C TRP A 40 17.68 -1.17 2.94
N ASN A 41 17.64 -2.03 1.93
CA ASN A 41 18.57 -2.07 0.81
C ASN A 41 17.82 -2.51 -0.45
N GLU A 42 18.49 -2.55 -1.59
CA GLU A 42 17.90 -2.90 -2.88
C GLU A 42 17.23 -4.29 -2.89
N TYR A 43 17.84 -5.30 -2.25
CA TYR A 43 17.29 -6.66 -2.16
C TYR A 43 16.05 -6.74 -1.27
N ILE A 44 16.11 -6.13 -0.10
CA ILE A 44 14.97 -6.11 0.83
C ILE A 44 13.80 -5.31 0.26
N ALA A 45 14.08 -4.27 -0.52
CA ALA A 45 13.06 -3.45 -1.17
C ALA A 45 12.16 -4.27 -2.13
N GLU A 46 12.71 -5.35 -2.72
CA GLU A 46 11.97 -6.28 -3.59
C GLU A 46 11.22 -7.37 -2.81
N CYS A 47 11.57 -7.61 -1.54
CA CYS A 47 10.95 -8.66 -0.71
C CYS A 47 9.68 -8.16 -0.02
N ARG A 48 8.70 -7.70 -0.81
CA ARG A 48 7.40 -7.17 -0.34
C ARG A 48 6.20 -7.91 -0.92
N GLY A 49 6.28 -9.23 -0.97
CA GLY A 49 5.25 -10.08 -1.54
C GLY A 49 5.61 -10.63 -2.92
N SER A 50 6.86 -10.50 -3.34
CA SER A 50 7.35 -11.20 -4.53
C SER A 50 7.22 -12.70 -4.31
N ILE A 51 6.70 -13.41 -5.31
CA ILE A 51 6.54 -14.86 -5.26
C ILE A 51 7.46 -15.47 -6.31
N VAL A 52 8.22 -16.47 -5.88
CA VAL A 52 9.15 -17.20 -6.72
C VAL A 52 8.88 -18.70 -6.65
N ASP A 53 9.29 -19.43 -7.68
CA ASP A 53 9.35 -20.90 -7.66
C ASP A 53 10.63 -21.43 -6.97
N ALA A 54 10.82 -22.75 -6.96
CA ALA A 54 11.99 -23.40 -6.38
C ALA A 54 13.31 -23.01 -7.08
N ASP A 55 13.26 -22.64 -8.37
CA ASP A 55 14.39 -22.19 -9.15
C ASP A 55 14.60 -20.66 -9.06
N PHE A 56 13.82 -20.02 -8.19
CA PHE A 56 13.83 -18.56 -7.99
C PHE A 56 13.38 -17.75 -9.22
N ASN A 57 12.50 -18.31 -10.08
CA ASN A 57 11.83 -17.54 -11.14
C ASN A 57 10.64 -16.81 -10.54
N LEU A 58 10.42 -15.60 -10.99
CA LEU A 58 9.30 -14.78 -10.54
C LEU A 58 7.96 -15.29 -11.10
N ILE A 59 6.99 -15.44 -10.21
CA ILE A 59 5.59 -15.74 -10.52
C ILE A 59 4.72 -14.52 -10.28
N THR A 60 5.00 -13.78 -9.20
CA THR A 60 4.35 -12.52 -8.87
C THR A 60 5.41 -11.51 -8.47
N TYR A 61 5.38 -10.32 -9.09
CA TYR A 61 6.36 -9.27 -8.83
C TYR A 61 5.68 -7.93 -8.54
N PRO A 62 5.23 -7.71 -7.28
CA PRO A 62 4.55 -6.47 -6.90
C PRO A 62 5.51 -5.28 -6.80
N PHE A 63 4.99 -4.17 -6.25
CA PHE A 63 5.78 -2.95 -6.05
C PHE A 63 7.04 -3.19 -5.22
N THR A 64 8.18 -2.75 -5.73
CA THR A 64 9.34 -2.43 -4.91
C THR A 64 8.95 -1.45 -3.80
N LYS A 65 9.69 -1.42 -2.72
CA LYS A 65 9.43 -0.46 -1.63
C LYS A 65 9.35 0.97 -2.16
N ILE A 66 8.17 1.59 -2.03
CA ILE A 66 7.99 3.02 -2.28
C ILE A 66 8.21 3.78 -0.96
N TYR A 67 9.20 4.67 -0.93
CA TYR A 67 9.61 5.41 0.25
C TYR A 67 8.78 6.68 0.46
N ASN A 68 8.66 7.13 1.72
CA ASN A 68 8.04 8.42 2.01
C ASN A 68 9.04 9.54 1.71
N LEU A 69 8.64 10.48 0.88
CA LEU A 69 9.46 11.61 0.49
C LEU A 69 9.96 12.38 1.72
N GLY A 70 11.28 12.54 1.83
CA GLY A 70 11.91 13.33 2.90
C GLY A 70 11.90 12.68 4.29
N ILE A 71 11.53 11.39 4.42
CA ILE A 71 11.48 10.68 5.71
C ILE A 71 12.54 9.58 5.78
N GLU A 72 12.47 8.57 4.92
CA GLU A 72 13.50 7.53 4.88
C GLU A 72 14.75 8.04 4.14
N LYS A 73 15.93 7.62 4.58
CA LYS A 73 17.21 8.01 3.95
C LYS A 73 17.37 7.48 2.53
N GLU A 74 16.67 6.39 2.21
CA GLU A 74 16.61 5.77 0.89
C GLU A 74 15.58 6.43 -0.03
N ALA A 75 14.79 7.38 0.49
CA ALA A 75 13.84 8.13 -0.33
C ALA A 75 14.58 8.96 -1.39
N PRO A 76 14.04 9.07 -2.61
CA PRO A 76 14.68 9.84 -3.65
C PRO A 76 14.75 11.32 -3.25
N VAL A 77 15.87 11.95 -3.57
CA VAL A 77 16.05 13.41 -3.46
C VAL A 77 15.61 14.02 -4.78
N LEU A 78 14.51 14.77 -4.76
CA LEU A 78 13.90 15.36 -5.94
C LEU A 78 13.83 16.90 -5.80
N ALA A 79 14.12 17.61 -6.86
CA ALA A 79 13.96 19.06 -6.90
C ALA A 79 12.45 19.44 -6.88
N ALA A 80 12.13 20.60 -6.33
CA ALA A 80 10.76 21.05 -6.19
C ALA A 80 10.02 21.24 -7.54
N ASP A 81 10.74 21.52 -8.60
CA ASP A 81 10.25 21.67 -9.97
C ASP A 81 10.20 20.37 -10.78
N THR A 82 10.68 19.25 -10.21
CA THR A 82 10.60 17.93 -10.85
C THR A 82 9.14 17.59 -11.18
N LYS A 83 8.88 17.33 -12.45
CA LYS A 83 7.54 16.95 -12.95
C LYS A 83 7.22 15.50 -12.53
N VAL A 84 5.99 15.30 -12.07
CA VAL A 84 5.51 14.01 -11.60
C VAL A 84 4.05 13.77 -12.00
N THR A 85 3.72 12.51 -12.21
CA THR A 85 2.33 12.02 -12.21
C THR A 85 2.02 11.50 -10.82
N ALA A 86 1.09 12.14 -10.14
CA ALA A 86 0.68 11.79 -8.78
C ALA A 86 -0.70 11.14 -8.79
N PHE A 87 -0.81 9.98 -8.15
CA PHE A 87 -2.05 9.25 -7.98
C PHE A 87 -2.53 9.40 -6.53
N ARG A 88 -3.83 9.68 -6.37
CA ARG A 88 -4.45 9.68 -5.04
C ARG A 88 -4.22 8.32 -4.39
N LYS A 89 -3.65 8.34 -3.18
CA LYS A 89 -3.41 7.10 -2.45
C LYS A 89 -4.71 6.63 -1.80
N VAL A 90 -5.27 5.56 -2.37
CA VAL A 90 -6.43 4.85 -1.81
C VAL A 90 -6.01 4.17 -0.51
N ASN A 91 -6.91 4.13 0.47
CA ASN A 91 -6.65 3.60 1.80
C ASN A 91 -7.32 2.23 1.98
N GLY A 92 -6.62 1.19 1.65
CA GLY A 92 -6.99 -0.21 1.76
C GLY A 92 -5.77 -1.10 2.01
N PHE A 93 -5.77 -2.31 1.46
CA PHE A 93 -4.62 -3.20 1.49
C PHE A 93 -4.23 -3.65 0.08
N MET A 94 -2.92 -3.80 -0.15
CA MET A 94 -2.36 -4.18 -1.44
C MET A 94 -2.63 -5.65 -1.76
N VAL A 95 -3.10 -5.89 -2.99
CA VAL A 95 -3.31 -7.19 -3.61
C VAL A 95 -2.51 -7.25 -4.90
N ALA A 96 -1.80 -8.34 -5.13
CA ALA A 96 -1.13 -8.62 -6.39
C ALA A 96 -1.75 -9.86 -7.03
N CYS A 97 -2.05 -9.76 -8.33
CA CYS A 97 -2.61 -10.84 -9.12
C CYS A 97 -1.69 -11.15 -10.29
N SER A 98 -1.44 -12.42 -10.55
CA SER A 98 -0.69 -12.92 -11.71
C SER A 98 -1.33 -14.20 -12.24
N TRP A 99 -1.04 -14.54 -13.51
CA TRP A 99 -1.45 -15.81 -14.08
C TRP A 99 -0.45 -16.91 -13.70
N HIS A 100 -0.91 -17.99 -13.10
CA HIS A 100 -0.06 -19.10 -12.72
C HIS A 100 -0.83 -20.43 -12.73
N ASN A 101 -0.25 -21.46 -13.33
CA ASN A 101 -0.81 -22.83 -13.36
C ASN A 101 -2.28 -22.91 -13.82
N GLY A 102 -2.66 -22.08 -14.81
CA GLY A 102 -4.02 -22.09 -15.37
C GLY A 102 -5.06 -21.36 -14.55
N ASP A 103 -4.67 -20.58 -13.54
CA ASP A 103 -5.56 -19.78 -12.71
C ASP A 103 -4.94 -18.43 -12.31
N VAL A 104 -5.78 -17.55 -11.77
CA VAL A 104 -5.33 -16.26 -11.19
C VAL A 104 -4.81 -16.50 -9.77
N LEU A 105 -3.51 -16.34 -9.60
CA LEU A 105 -2.87 -16.33 -8.28
C LEU A 105 -3.11 -14.98 -7.63
N VAL A 106 -3.85 -14.96 -6.52
CA VAL A 106 -4.12 -13.76 -5.71
C VAL A 106 -3.25 -13.79 -4.46
N SER A 107 -2.52 -12.72 -4.21
CA SER A 107 -1.63 -12.60 -3.07
C SER A 107 -1.68 -11.21 -2.42
N THR A 108 -1.20 -11.15 -1.20
CA THR A 108 -0.90 -9.91 -0.48
C THR A 108 0.61 -9.80 -0.24
N THR A 109 1.06 -8.77 0.46
CA THR A 109 2.50 -8.59 0.75
C THR A 109 3.15 -9.71 1.57
N GLY A 110 2.44 -10.74 1.95
CA GLY A 110 3.02 -11.81 2.77
C GLY A 110 2.30 -13.15 2.70
N SER A 111 1.32 -13.33 1.83
CA SER A 111 0.51 -14.54 1.82
C SER A 111 -0.28 -14.70 0.54
N THR A 112 -0.56 -15.96 0.21
CA THR A 112 -1.52 -16.41 -0.81
C THR A 112 -2.79 -17.03 -0.20
N ASP A 113 -2.86 -17.15 1.13
CA ASP A 113 -3.87 -17.90 1.88
C ASP A 113 -4.40 -17.19 3.15
N SER A 114 -4.08 -15.91 3.34
CA SER A 114 -4.52 -15.15 4.52
C SER A 114 -6.00 -14.72 4.42
N PRO A 115 -6.63 -14.30 5.55
CA PRO A 115 -7.94 -13.67 5.53
C PRO A 115 -8.04 -12.49 4.56
N TYR A 116 -6.97 -11.72 4.38
CA TYR A 116 -6.91 -10.63 3.40
C TYR A 116 -7.00 -11.13 1.96
N VAL A 117 -6.44 -12.29 1.65
CA VAL A 117 -6.60 -12.91 0.33
C VAL A 117 -8.05 -13.36 0.12
N ALA A 118 -8.70 -13.89 1.15
CA ALA A 118 -10.12 -14.24 1.09
C ALA A 118 -11.00 -12.99 0.85
N MET A 119 -10.78 -11.91 1.59
CA MET A 119 -11.46 -10.62 1.38
C MET A 119 -11.21 -10.06 -0.04
N ALA A 120 -9.98 -10.16 -0.54
CA ALA A 120 -9.66 -9.73 -1.90
C ALA A 120 -10.44 -10.54 -2.94
N ARG A 121 -10.49 -11.87 -2.82
CA ARG A 121 -11.27 -12.73 -3.73
C ARG A 121 -12.77 -12.43 -3.66
N GLU A 122 -13.30 -12.20 -2.47
CA GLU A 122 -14.70 -11.78 -2.28
C GLU A 122 -14.95 -10.47 -3.03
N MET A 123 -14.11 -9.45 -2.84
CA MET A 123 -14.24 -8.17 -3.51
C MET A 123 -14.09 -8.31 -5.04
N MET A 124 -13.14 -9.11 -5.52
CA MET A 124 -12.98 -9.39 -6.96
C MET A 124 -14.27 -9.94 -7.57
N LEU A 125 -14.97 -10.85 -6.87
CA LEU A 125 -16.24 -11.45 -7.32
C LEU A 125 -17.42 -10.47 -7.32
N THR A 126 -17.33 -9.35 -6.61
CA THR A 126 -18.35 -8.28 -6.73
C THR A 126 -18.20 -7.48 -8.03
N HIS A 127 -17.02 -7.47 -8.63
CA HIS A 127 -16.73 -6.74 -9.87
C HIS A 127 -17.07 -7.55 -11.12
N MET A 128 -16.72 -8.84 -11.15
CA MET A 128 -16.93 -9.72 -12.29
C MET A 128 -16.74 -11.19 -11.88
N SER A 129 -17.20 -12.12 -12.73
CA SER A 129 -17.05 -13.54 -12.46
C SER A 129 -15.59 -13.99 -12.45
N TRP A 130 -15.28 -15.10 -11.77
CA TRP A 130 -13.91 -15.63 -11.75
C TRP A 130 -13.40 -15.98 -13.15
N ALA A 131 -14.28 -16.52 -14.01
CA ALA A 131 -13.94 -16.81 -15.41
C ALA A 131 -13.55 -15.54 -16.19
N ASP A 132 -14.20 -14.40 -15.91
CA ASP A 132 -13.83 -13.13 -16.53
C ASP A 132 -12.48 -12.60 -16.00
N TRP A 133 -12.18 -12.80 -14.71
CA TRP A 133 -10.85 -12.52 -14.17
C TRP A 133 -9.76 -13.34 -14.88
N GLN A 134 -9.97 -14.66 -15.04
CA GLN A 134 -9.08 -15.54 -15.79
C GLN A 134 -8.89 -15.06 -17.24
N LEU A 135 -10.01 -14.67 -17.86
CA LEU A 135 -10.02 -14.18 -19.23
C LEU A 135 -9.23 -12.87 -19.38
N GLY A 136 -9.33 -11.98 -18.40
CA GLY A 136 -8.56 -10.71 -18.35
C GLY A 136 -7.06 -10.96 -18.42
N PHE A 137 -6.55 -11.97 -17.73
CA PHE A 137 -5.14 -12.34 -17.77
C PHE A 137 -4.72 -13.04 -19.07
N THR A 138 -5.57 -13.91 -19.62
CA THR A 138 -5.20 -14.73 -20.78
C THR A 138 -5.40 -14.04 -22.12
N LYS A 139 -6.38 -13.12 -22.24
CA LYS A 139 -6.66 -12.39 -23.49
C LYS A 139 -5.91 -11.05 -23.64
N SER A 140 -5.39 -10.51 -22.55
CA SER A 140 -4.77 -9.19 -22.55
C SER A 140 -3.24 -9.25 -22.58
N ASP A 141 -2.65 -10.37 -23.01
CA ASP A 141 -1.19 -10.62 -23.00
C ASP A 141 -0.55 -10.35 -21.61
N MET A 142 -1.33 -10.60 -20.54
CA MET A 142 -0.89 -10.42 -19.16
C MET A 142 -0.21 -11.69 -18.59
N ASP A 143 0.00 -12.70 -19.41
CA ASP A 143 0.83 -13.85 -19.03
C ASP A 143 2.28 -13.37 -18.78
N GLY A 144 2.84 -13.77 -17.64
CA GLY A 144 4.14 -13.25 -17.20
C GLY A 144 4.11 -11.84 -16.57
N MET A 145 2.93 -11.30 -16.29
CA MET A 145 2.77 -10.00 -15.62
C MET A 145 2.09 -10.12 -14.26
N THR A 146 2.40 -9.16 -13.40
CA THR A 146 1.66 -8.90 -12.14
C THR A 146 0.88 -7.61 -12.28
N VAL A 147 -0.41 -7.65 -11.98
CA VAL A 147 -1.26 -6.46 -11.81
C VAL A 147 -1.46 -6.22 -10.31
N MET A 148 -1.20 -5.00 -9.87
CA MET A 148 -1.33 -4.60 -8.47
C MET A 148 -2.60 -3.79 -8.25
N PHE A 149 -3.28 -4.10 -7.17
CA PHE A 149 -4.53 -3.44 -6.76
C PHE A 149 -4.43 -2.98 -5.30
N GLU A 150 -5.22 -1.96 -4.94
CA GLU A 150 -5.65 -1.73 -3.57
C GLU A 150 -7.05 -2.28 -3.41
N CYS A 151 -7.24 -3.13 -2.44
CA CYS A 151 -8.56 -3.66 -2.06
C CYS A 151 -9.11 -2.83 -0.90
N VAL A 152 -10.30 -2.29 -1.09
CA VAL A 152 -11.09 -1.64 -0.03
C VAL A 152 -12.25 -2.57 0.31
N HIS A 153 -12.17 -3.21 1.46
CA HIS A 153 -13.18 -4.17 1.91
C HIS A 153 -14.00 -3.59 3.08
N PRO A 154 -15.33 -3.77 3.12
CA PRO A 154 -16.17 -3.25 4.22
C PRO A 154 -15.76 -3.77 5.60
N ASP A 155 -15.28 -5.02 5.70
CA ASP A 155 -14.88 -5.65 6.95
C ASP A 155 -13.43 -5.31 7.37
N ASP A 156 -12.70 -4.52 6.56
CA ASP A 156 -11.39 -3.97 6.92
C ASP A 156 -11.42 -2.43 6.92
N PRO A 157 -12.11 -1.81 7.88
CA PRO A 157 -12.28 -0.37 7.92
C PRO A 157 -10.95 0.34 8.15
N HIS A 158 -10.61 1.23 7.24
CA HIS A 158 -9.45 2.10 7.35
C HIS A 158 -9.80 3.49 7.87
N ILE A 159 -8.78 4.28 8.26
CA ILE A 159 -8.96 5.65 8.75
C ILE A 159 -9.74 6.52 7.75
N ILE A 160 -9.34 6.45 6.46
CA ILE A 160 -10.02 7.21 5.41
C ILE A 160 -11.11 6.33 4.82
N PRO A 161 -12.38 6.75 4.85
CA PRO A 161 -13.44 6.07 4.13
C PRO A 161 -13.18 6.12 2.62
N GLU A 162 -13.24 4.96 2.01
CA GLU A 162 -13.13 4.81 0.55
C GLU A 162 -14.36 4.05 0.03
N VAL A 163 -14.65 4.19 -1.24
CA VAL A 163 -15.67 3.36 -1.89
C VAL A 163 -15.16 1.93 -1.92
N PRO A 164 -15.92 0.94 -1.41
CA PRO A 164 -15.49 -0.46 -1.48
C PRO A 164 -15.26 -0.92 -2.92
N GLY A 165 -14.21 -1.70 -3.14
CA GLY A 165 -13.87 -2.20 -4.47
C GLY A 165 -12.39 -2.48 -4.63
N MET A 166 -12.04 -2.90 -5.84
CA MET A 166 -10.66 -3.08 -6.30
C MET A 166 -10.23 -1.84 -7.08
N TYR A 167 -9.04 -1.30 -6.79
CA TYR A 167 -8.46 -0.15 -7.46
C TYR A 167 -7.15 -0.56 -8.13
N VAL A 168 -7.06 -0.45 -9.45
CA VAL A 168 -5.83 -0.75 -10.20
C VAL A 168 -4.77 0.29 -9.86
N LEU A 169 -3.61 -0.15 -9.38
CA LEU A 169 -2.51 0.72 -8.96
C LEU A 169 -1.32 0.71 -9.93
N GLY A 170 -1.10 -0.39 -10.63
CA GLY A 170 0.03 -0.57 -11.53
C GLY A 170 0.13 -1.99 -12.04
N TYR A 171 1.09 -2.20 -12.91
CA TYR A 171 1.42 -3.51 -13.47
C TYR A 171 2.93 -3.65 -13.63
N ARG A 172 3.42 -4.89 -13.73
CA ARG A 172 4.86 -5.16 -13.82
C ARG A 172 5.09 -6.51 -14.48
N GLU A 173 6.08 -6.61 -15.35
CA GLU A 173 6.55 -7.88 -15.85
C GLU A 173 7.21 -8.70 -14.75
N ASN A 174 6.99 -10.02 -14.74
CA ASN A 174 7.56 -10.94 -13.76
C ASN A 174 9.03 -11.27 -14.13
N GLU A 175 9.80 -10.22 -14.35
CA GLU A 175 11.23 -10.27 -14.66
C GLU A 175 11.98 -9.34 -13.71
N PHE A 176 13.07 -9.84 -13.11
CA PHE A 176 13.90 -9.04 -12.20
C PHE A 176 14.49 -7.82 -12.91
N GLY A 177 14.30 -6.65 -12.28
CA GLY A 177 14.72 -5.38 -12.85
C GLY A 177 13.68 -4.70 -13.75
N SER A 178 12.54 -5.34 -14.05
CA SER A 178 11.45 -4.69 -14.77
C SER A 178 10.93 -3.48 -13.98
N LYS A 179 10.45 -2.48 -14.70
CA LYS A 179 9.87 -1.26 -14.10
C LYS A 179 8.37 -1.46 -13.85
N VAL A 180 7.85 -0.79 -12.85
CA VAL A 180 6.40 -0.69 -12.63
C VAL A 180 5.80 0.22 -13.69
N GLY A 181 4.83 -0.30 -14.44
CA GLY A 181 3.98 0.47 -15.32
C GLY A 181 2.89 1.19 -14.52
N HIS A 182 2.75 2.48 -14.76
CA HIS A 182 1.81 3.35 -14.04
C HIS A 182 1.23 4.46 -14.95
N ASP A 183 1.37 4.29 -16.28
CA ASP A 183 0.78 5.25 -17.22
C ASP A 183 -0.75 5.22 -17.15
N LYS A 184 -1.34 6.41 -17.24
CA LYS A 184 -2.78 6.61 -16.99
C LYS A 184 -3.66 5.85 -17.98
N ASP A 185 -3.23 5.75 -19.24
CA ASP A 185 -4.03 5.12 -20.29
C ASP A 185 -4.07 3.60 -20.11
N THR A 186 -2.92 2.98 -19.79
CA THR A 186 -2.88 1.54 -19.45
C THR A 186 -3.62 1.24 -18.15
N LEU A 187 -3.48 2.06 -17.10
CA LEU A 187 -4.25 1.86 -15.88
C LEU A 187 -5.76 1.99 -16.12
N TRP A 188 -6.18 2.95 -16.96
CA TRP A 188 -7.57 3.06 -17.36
C TRP A 188 -8.06 1.82 -18.12
N LEU A 189 -7.24 1.31 -19.06
CA LEU A 189 -7.54 0.10 -19.81
C LEU A 189 -7.67 -1.12 -18.89
N LEU A 190 -6.72 -1.30 -17.96
CA LEU A 190 -6.79 -2.37 -16.96
C LEU A 190 -8.03 -2.23 -16.05
N GLY A 191 -8.39 -1.00 -15.67
CA GLY A 191 -9.63 -0.73 -14.97
C GLY A 191 -10.87 -1.19 -15.74
N LYS A 192 -10.86 -1.08 -17.08
CA LYS A 192 -11.93 -1.60 -17.93
C LYS A 192 -11.90 -3.13 -18.06
N VAL A 193 -10.70 -3.70 -18.27
CA VAL A 193 -10.51 -5.16 -18.39
C VAL A 193 -11.00 -5.88 -17.14
N PHE A 194 -10.64 -5.38 -15.96
CA PHE A 194 -10.99 -6.00 -14.67
C PHE A 194 -12.22 -5.37 -13.99
N ASN A 195 -12.93 -4.48 -14.69
CA ASN A 195 -14.08 -3.73 -14.14
C ASN A 195 -13.77 -3.09 -12.77
N CYS A 196 -12.56 -2.57 -12.59
CA CYS A 196 -12.06 -2.00 -11.34
C CYS A 196 -11.96 -0.48 -11.40
N HIS A 197 -11.92 0.13 -10.24
CA HIS A 197 -11.64 1.56 -10.11
C HIS A 197 -10.20 1.88 -10.50
N VAL A 198 -9.95 3.12 -10.91
CA VAL A 198 -8.60 3.68 -11.12
C VAL A 198 -8.47 4.91 -10.23
N PRO A 199 -7.39 5.05 -9.43
CA PRO A 199 -7.19 6.25 -8.61
C PRO A 199 -7.10 7.51 -9.47
N GLU A 200 -7.59 8.62 -8.94
CA GLU A 200 -7.43 9.93 -9.57
C GLU A 200 -5.94 10.26 -9.73
N ALA A 201 -5.59 10.79 -10.91
CA ALA A 201 -4.23 11.16 -11.24
C ALA A 201 -4.13 12.65 -11.61
N VAL A 202 -3.03 13.29 -11.21
CA VAL A 202 -2.73 14.69 -11.52
C VAL A 202 -1.29 14.84 -11.99
N GLU A 203 -1.08 15.59 -13.07
CA GLU A 203 0.24 16.04 -13.50
C GLU A 203 0.60 17.33 -12.75
N THR A 204 1.75 17.31 -12.06
CA THR A 204 2.17 18.43 -11.22
C THR A 204 3.68 18.45 -11.03
N THR A 205 4.19 19.25 -10.09
CA THR A 205 5.57 19.20 -9.63
C THR A 205 5.64 18.72 -8.19
N VAL A 206 6.80 18.22 -7.76
CA VAL A 206 7.03 17.78 -6.38
C VAL A 206 6.68 18.88 -5.37
N GLY A 207 7.12 20.12 -5.62
CA GLY A 207 6.83 21.24 -4.73
C GLY A 207 5.33 21.55 -4.60
N ASN A 208 4.63 21.58 -5.70
CA ASN A 208 3.18 21.80 -5.70
C ASN A 208 2.44 20.62 -5.01
N LEU A 209 2.86 19.40 -5.25
CA LEU A 209 2.30 18.20 -4.61
C LEU A 209 2.47 18.23 -3.08
N VAL A 210 3.66 18.64 -2.60
CA VAL A 210 3.94 18.80 -1.17
C VAL A 210 2.99 19.82 -0.55
N GLN A 211 2.76 20.97 -1.22
CA GLN A 211 1.84 21.98 -0.71
C GLN A 211 0.37 21.52 -0.76
N ALA A 212 -0.05 20.89 -1.86
CA ALA A 212 -1.41 20.38 -1.99
C ALA A 212 -1.72 19.31 -0.92
N THR A 213 -0.75 18.44 -0.60
CA THR A 213 -0.93 17.37 0.37
C THR A 213 -1.23 17.87 1.79
N LYS A 214 -0.83 19.09 2.13
CA LYS A 214 -1.12 19.67 3.46
C LYS A 214 -2.62 19.89 3.70
N ASN A 215 -3.40 20.08 2.65
CA ASN A 215 -4.80 20.49 2.73
C ASN A 215 -5.80 19.39 2.33
N VAL A 216 -5.33 18.17 2.03
CA VAL A 216 -6.23 17.07 1.65
C VAL A 216 -6.64 16.23 2.84
N LYS A 217 -7.89 15.72 2.80
CA LYS A 217 -8.46 14.84 3.84
C LYS A 217 -8.40 13.36 3.48
N HIS A 218 -7.66 12.96 2.45
CA HIS A 218 -7.35 11.57 2.12
C HIS A 218 -5.93 11.17 2.53
N GLU A 219 -5.52 9.90 2.32
CA GLU A 219 -4.23 9.40 2.81
C GLU A 219 -3.02 10.19 2.27
N GLY A 220 -3.11 10.73 1.07
CA GLY A 220 -2.03 11.43 0.38
C GLY A 220 -1.88 10.95 -1.06
N TYR A 221 -0.64 10.91 -1.55
CA TYR A 221 -0.34 10.55 -2.93
C TYR A 221 0.82 9.55 -3.03
N VAL A 222 0.77 8.70 -4.06
CA VAL A 222 1.93 8.02 -4.64
C VAL A 222 2.23 8.70 -5.96
N PHE A 223 3.48 9.00 -6.25
CA PHE A 223 3.83 9.71 -7.48
C PHE A 223 5.06 9.11 -8.14
N TYR A 224 5.17 9.37 -9.43
CA TYR A 224 6.22 8.86 -10.31
C TYR A 224 6.77 9.98 -11.17
N THR A 225 8.08 9.98 -11.37
CA THR A 225 8.76 10.80 -12.37
C THR A 225 8.69 10.12 -13.75
N ALA A 226 9.02 10.84 -14.82
CA ALA A 226 9.01 10.29 -16.17
C ALA A 226 10.01 9.13 -16.37
N ASP A 227 11.10 9.09 -15.62
CA ASP A 227 12.10 8.01 -15.62
C ASP A 227 11.76 6.85 -14.66
N GLY A 228 10.58 6.92 -13.97
CA GLY A 228 10.04 5.86 -13.14
C GLY A 228 10.49 5.88 -11.68
N VAL A 229 11.18 6.94 -11.23
CA VAL A 229 11.45 7.12 -9.80
C VAL A 229 10.14 7.37 -9.07
N SER A 230 9.91 6.63 -7.98
CA SER A 230 8.67 6.70 -7.20
C SER A 230 8.90 7.12 -5.75
N ALA A 231 7.94 7.87 -5.22
CA ALA A 231 7.83 8.13 -3.79
C ALA A 231 6.37 8.32 -3.40
N LYS A 232 6.11 8.38 -2.10
CA LYS A 232 4.80 8.69 -1.56
C LYS A 232 4.89 9.82 -0.54
N ILE A 233 3.80 10.55 -0.43
CA ILE A 233 3.63 11.60 0.56
C ILE A 233 2.26 11.41 1.23
N LYS A 234 2.24 11.48 2.57
CA LYS A 234 1.03 11.29 3.36
C LYS A 234 0.55 12.62 3.93
N SER A 235 -0.76 12.82 3.92
CA SER A 235 -1.35 14.04 4.47
C SER A 235 -1.19 14.11 5.99
N PRO A 236 -1.02 15.32 6.56
CA PRO A 236 -1.06 15.51 8.00
C PRO A 236 -2.37 14.99 8.61
N TYR A 237 -3.49 15.24 7.94
CA TYR A 237 -4.80 14.72 8.32
C TYR A 237 -4.80 13.20 8.56
N TYR A 238 -4.33 12.42 7.57
CA TYR A 238 -4.24 10.97 7.71
C TYR A 238 -3.27 10.53 8.82
N LEU A 239 -2.09 11.16 8.88
CA LEU A 239 -1.07 10.80 9.87
C LEU A 239 -1.56 11.03 11.29
N THR A 240 -2.21 12.17 11.54
CA THR A 240 -2.79 12.53 12.85
C THR A 240 -3.92 11.58 13.22
N SER A 241 -4.88 11.38 12.32
CA SER A 241 -6.02 10.49 12.54
C SER A 241 -5.59 9.07 12.85
N LYS A 242 -4.63 8.55 12.08
CA LYS A 242 -4.05 7.23 12.29
C LYS A 242 -3.33 7.12 13.63
N TRP A 243 -2.55 8.15 14.00
CA TRP A 243 -1.82 8.16 15.26
C TRP A 243 -2.79 8.14 16.44
N VAL A 244 -3.81 8.99 16.41
CA VAL A 244 -4.83 9.07 17.45
C VAL A 244 -5.58 7.75 17.59
N ALA A 245 -6.06 7.16 16.49
CA ALA A 245 -6.84 5.95 16.51
C ALA A 245 -6.05 4.70 16.99
N ARG A 246 -4.76 4.63 16.63
CA ARG A 246 -3.89 3.48 16.95
C ARG A 246 -3.12 3.61 18.25
N ASN A 247 -3.16 4.79 18.89
CA ASN A 247 -2.42 4.99 20.13
C ASN A 247 -3.30 4.66 21.36
N PRO A 248 -3.10 3.51 22.01
CA PRO A 248 -3.85 3.15 23.21
C PRO A 248 -3.41 3.94 24.46
N ARG A 249 -2.33 4.70 24.36
CA ARG A 249 -1.75 5.49 25.45
C ARG A 249 -2.44 6.82 25.55
N THR A 250 -3.66 6.79 26.09
CA THR A 250 -4.49 7.96 26.34
C THR A 250 -3.89 8.92 27.38
N ASP A 251 -2.94 8.44 28.21
CA ASP A 251 -2.16 9.29 29.12
C ASP A 251 -1.49 10.47 28.38
N LYS A 252 -0.98 10.26 27.17
CA LYS A 252 -0.39 11.32 26.36
C LYS A 252 -1.41 12.32 25.79
N LEU A 253 -2.65 11.89 25.59
CA LEU A 253 -3.74 12.73 25.10
C LEU A 253 -4.32 13.60 26.24
N VAL A 254 -4.17 13.16 27.48
CA VAL A 254 -4.72 13.80 28.68
C VAL A 254 -3.67 14.60 29.45
N ASP A 255 -2.37 14.35 29.22
CA ASP A 255 -1.29 15.06 29.92
C ASP A 255 -1.23 16.53 29.47
N LEU A 256 -1.80 17.39 30.29
CA LEU A 256 -1.84 18.85 30.08
C LEU A 256 -0.44 19.49 30.12
N LYS A 257 0.57 18.83 30.73
CA LYS A 257 1.95 19.34 30.78
C LYS A 257 2.69 19.13 29.45
N LYS A 258 2.22 18.16 28.67
CA LYS A 258 2.73 17.87 27.31
C LYS A 258 1.55 17.83 26.36
N ASP A 259 0.84 18.95 26.25
CA ASP A 259 -0.34 19.00 25.40
C ASP A 259 0.02 18.67 23.95
N ILE A 260 -0.53 17.56 23.47
CA ILE A 260 -0.34 17.12 22.09
C ILE A 260 -0.76 18.18 21.07
N LYS A 261 -1.71 19.06 21.43
CA LYS A 261 -2.14 20.17 20.59
C LYS A 261 -1.00 21.10 20.16
N GLN A 262 0.06 21.22 20.98
CA GLN A 262 1.24 22.02 20.64
C GLN A 262 2.01 21.50 19.40
N ASN A 263 1.78 20.23 19.04
CA ASN A 263 2.43 19.58 17.90
C ASN A 263 1.44 19.23 16.78
N LEU A 264 0.20 19.73 16.87
CA LEU A 264 -0.85 19.49 15.88
C LEU A 264 -1.35 20.81 15.33
N ASP A 265 -1.77 20.80 14.06
CA ASP A 265 -2.49 21.91 13.48
C ASP A 265 -3.86 22.07 14.15
N GLU A 266 -4.35 23.30 14.25
CA GLU A 266 -5.59 23.64 14.96
C GLU A 266 -6.82 22.86 14.48
N GLU A 267 -6.82 22.44 13.22
CA GLU A 267 -7.88 21.65 12.60
C GLU A 267 -8.12 20.30 13.32
N TYR A 268 -7.12 19.80 14.06
CA TYR A 268 -7.21 18.52 14.79
C TYR A 268 -7.60 18.69 16.26
N TYR A 269 -7.70 19.92 16.75
CA TYR A 269 -8.06 20.18 18.15
C TYR A 269 -9.43 19.61 18.53
N PRO A 270 -10.49 19.71 17.69
CA PRO A 270 -11.79 19.12 18.01
C PRO A 270 -11.73 17.60 18.23
N LEU A 271 -10.91 16.86 17.46
CA LEU A 271 -10.73 15.43 17.66
C LEU A 271 -10.07 15.12 19.01
N VAL A 272 -9.03 15.88 19.38
CA VAL A 272 -8.37 15.72 20.69
C VAL A 272 -9.33 16.05 21.83
N ASP A 273 -10.15 17.10 21.69
CA ASP A 273 -11.14 17.49 22.70
C ASP A 273 -12.25 16.45 22.83
N ALA A 274 -12.73 15.89 21.71
CA ALA A 274 -13.71 14.81 21.72
C ALA A 274 -13.18 13.55 22.41
N ILE A 275 -11.90 13.18 22.19
CA ILE A 275 -11.26 12.06 22.90
C ILE A 275 -11.16 12.35 24.40
N ARG A 276 -10.75 13.57 24.78
CA ARG A 276 -10.65 13.97 26.20
C ARG A 276 -11.99 13.93 26.90
N ALA A 277 -13.04 14.36 26.22
CA ALA A 277 -14.40 14.35 26.76
C ALA A 277 -14.94 12.92 26.97
N ASN A 278 -14.46 11.96 26.18
CA ASN A 278 -14.92 10.57 26.19
C ASN A 278 -13.80 9.60 26.57
N ILE A 279 -12.83 10.02 27.39
CA ILE A 279 -11.58 9.31 27.61
C ILE A 279 -11.77 7.89 28.18
N VAL A 280 -12.73 7.69 29.06
CA VAL A 280 -13.02 6.38 29.70
C VAL A 280 -13.52 5.40 28.62
N GLU A 281 -14.50 5.84 27.84
CA GLU A 281 -15.07 5.02 26.75
C GLU A 281 -14.02 4.75 25.68
N TYR A 282 -13.32 5.78 25.22
CA TYR A 282 -12.27 5.65 24.21
C TYR A 282 -11.14 4.69 24.63
N THR A 283 -10.78 4.70 25.92
CA THR A 283 -9.74 3.82 26.48
C THR A 283 -10.19 2.35 26.51
N ALA A 284 -11.49 2.11 26.72
CA ALA A 284 -12.07 0.76 26.76
C ALA A 284 -12.24 0.13 25.37
N MET A 285 -12.21 0.94 24.29
CA MET A 285 -12.34 0.46 22.91
C MET A 285 -11.10 -0.32 22.49
N ASP A 286 -11.31 -1.38 21.68
CA ASP A 286 -10.24 -2.00 20.89
C ASP A 286 -9.79 -1.10 19.73
N GLU A 287 -8.81 -1.53 18.95
CA GLU A 287 -8.28 -0.73 17.84
C GLU A 287 -9.35 -0.48 16.77
N GLN A 288 -10.16 -1.46 16.43
CA GLN A 288 -11.20 -1.32 15.41
C GLN A 288 -12.31 -0.36 15.83
N ALA A 289 -12.76 -0.47 17.08
CA ALA A 289 -13.74 0.44 17.65
C ALA A 289 -13.21 1.88 17.70
N ARG A 290 -11.93 2.09 18.09
CA ARG A 290 -11.29 3.41 18.05
C ARG A 290 -11.19 3.97 16.64
N LEU A 291 -10.85 3.13 15.65
CA LEU A 291 -10.82 3.55 14.25
C LEU A 291 -12.18 4.01 13.76
N ALA A 292 -13.23 3.25 14.06
CA ALA A 292 -14.61 3.59 13.71
C ALA A 292 -15.04 4.91 14.36
N TRP A 293 -14.79 5.04 15.66
CA TRP A 293 -15.11 6.25 16.43
C TRP A 293 -14.37 7.50 15.89
N VAL A 294 -13.07 7.39 15.61
CA VAL A 294 -12.28 8.50 15.03
C VAL A 294 -12.82 8.89 13.64
N ARG A 295 -13.22 7.93 12.82
CA ARG A 295 -13.84 8.20 11.53
C ARG A 295 -15.14 9.00 11.66
N GLU A 296 -15.97 8.64 12.62
CA GLU A 296 -17.23 9.35 12.93
C GLU A 296 -16.95 10.80 13.35
N GLN A 297 -15.92 11.04 14.19
CA GLN A 297 -15.54 12.39 14.61
C GLN A 297 -14.94 13.24 13.49
N LEU A 298 -14.44 12.61 12.41
CA LEU A 298 -13.81 13.30 11.28
C LEU A 298 -14.75 13.47 10.07
N ALA A 299 -15.93 12.83 10.09
CA ALA A 299 -16.93 12.93 9.03
C ALA A 299 -17.69 14.24 9.11
#